data_262af8bd2a38649f69db2bc09e45d9cf
#
_entry.id   262af8bd2a38649f69db2bc09e45d9cf
#
_cell.length_a   1.000
_cell.length_b   1.000
_cell.length_c   1.000
_cell.angle_alpha   90.00
_cell.angle_beta   90.00
_cell.angle_gamma   90.00
#
_symmetry.space_group_name_H-M   'P 1'
#
loop_
_entity.id
_entity.type
_entity.pdbx_description
1 polymer ?
#
loop_
_entity_poly.entity_id
_entity_poly.type
_entity_poly.pdbx_seq_one_letter_code
_entity_poly.pdbx_strand_id
1 'polypeptide(L)'
;MFKDEILENERRRKIYAAVEGSPGIHLRELQRILNMPLTTLEYHLSYMARKKILFAETQGHHKRYYTKPLDPEDKKLLVALRQKRMREIVLIILANGKAKYQLLADQLKLSHSTLSSYLKYLVSNNILAKDKIGYENLYTIRDEDRVAKVLIAYKPSFLDRLVDNALDIWMETHFRKEEPKPT
;
A
#
# COMPACT_ATOMS: atom_id res chain seq x y z
N MET A 1 12.16 22.09 16.50
CA MET A 1 11.95 23.53 16.46
C MET A 1 11.29 24.01 15.16
N PHE A 2 11.90 23.90 14.00
CA PHE A 2 11.33 24.39 12.73
C PHE A 2 10.04 23.65 12.25
N LYS A 3 9.95 22.34 12.46
CA LYS A 3 8.77 21.55 12.07
C LYS A 3 7.56 21.87 12.95
N ASP A 4 7.79 22.04 14.23
CA ASP A 4 6.74 22.28 15.22
C ASP A 4 6.09 23.65 14.99
N GLU A 5 6.88 24.69 14.73
CA GLU A 5 6.42 26.04 14.38
C GLU A 5 5.52 26.03 13.12
N ILE A 6 5.91 25.27 12.09
CA ILE A 6 5.08 25.15 10.88
C ILE A 6 3.77 24.42 11.16
N LEU A 7 3.78 23.43 12.06
CA LEU A 7 2.63 22.63 12.44
C LEU A 7 1.76 23.27 13.54
N GLU A 8 2.11 24.43 14.09
CA GLU A 8 1.24 25.23 14.94
C GLU A 8 -0.05 25.62 14.21
N ASN A 9 0.01 25.84 12.90
CA ASN A 9 -1.19 26.06 12.11
C ASN A 9 -2.04 24.78 12.04
N GLU A 10 -3.27 24.84 12.56
CA GLU A 10 -4.18 23.71 12.69
C GLU A 10 -4.44 22.99 11.34
N ARG A 11 -4.60 23.74 10.25
CA ARG A 11 -4.81 23.16 8.91
C ARG A 11 -3.59 22.38 8.44
N ARG A 12 -2.37 22.88 8.65
CA ARG A 12 -1.13 22.18 8.30
C ARG A 12 -0.95 20.93 9.16
N ARG A 13 -1.27 21.00 10.45
CA ARG A 13 -1.23 19.86 11.35
C ARG A 13 -2.19 18.74 10.90
N LYS A 14 -3.44 19.09 10.54
CA LYS A 14 -4.42 18.12 9.99
C LYS A 14 -3.94 17.50 8.68
N ILE A 15 -3.39 18.30 7.76
CA ILE A 15 -2.85 17.80 6.49
C ILE A 15 -1.65 16.90 6.74
N TYR A 16 -0.72 17.29 7.63
CA TYR A 16 0.45 16.49 7.97
C TYR A 16 0.04 15.13 8.55
N ALA A 17 -0.86 15.10 9.54
CA ALA A 17 -1.36 13.87 10.14
C ALA A 17 -2.06 12.95 9.11
N ALA A 18 -2.84 13.51 8.19
CA ALA A 18 -3.48 12.73 7.13
C ALA A 18 -2.45 12.12 6.15
N VAL A 19 -1.38 12.86 5.80
CA VAL A 19 -0.29 12.34 4.96
C VAL A 19 0.55 11.30 5.71
N GLU A 20 0.78 11.48 7.01
CA GLU A 20 1.52 10.55 7.85
C GLU A 20 0.78 9.20 8.00
N GLY A 21 -0.52 9.26 8.28
CA GLY A 21 -1.37 8.06 8.36
C GLY A 21 -1.65 7.41 6.99
N SER A 22 -1.44 8.13 5.90
CA SER A 22 -1.72 7.65 4.54
C SER A 22 -0.64 8.07 3.54
N PRO A 23 0.59 7.55 3.64
CA PRO A 23 1.68 7.91 2.73
C PRO A 23 1.33 7.62 1.27
N GLY A 24 1.73 8.52 0.38
CA GLY A 24 1.38 8.43 -1.04
C GLY A 24 -0.06 8.84 -1.35
N ILE A 25 -0.72 9.50 -0.41
CA ILE A 25 -2.06 10.07 -0.61
C ILE A 25 -2.02 11.17 -1.68
N HIS A 26 -3.07 11.25 -2.50
CA HIS A 26 -3.18 12.30 -3.51
C HIS A 26 -4.17 13.41 -3.09
N LEU A 27 -4.09 14.55 -3.77
CA LEU A 27 -4.82 15.76 -3.42
C LEU A 27 -6.34 15.56 -3.24
N ARG A 28 -7.00 14.86 -4.16
CA ARG A 28 -8.46 14.63 -4.08
C ARG A 28 -8.88 13.73 -2.92
N GLU A 29 -8.00 12.84 -2.52
CA GLU A 29 -8.23 11.98 -1.35
C GLU A 29 -8.08 12.78 -0.06
N LEU A 30 -7.06 13.64 0.04
CA LEU A 30 -6.91 14.60 1.12
C LEU A 30 -8.14 15.53 1.22
N GLN A 31 -8.65 16.00 0.09
CA GLN A 31 -9.87 16.81 0.06
C GLN A 31 -11.06 16.09 0.71
N ARG A 32 -11.27 14.82 0.35
CA ARG A 32 -12.38 14.03 0.90
C ARG A 32 -12.24 13.78 2.40
N ILE A 33 -11.02 13.44 2.86
CA ILE A 33 -10.75 13.12 4.26
C ILE A 33 -10.85 14.36 5.14
N LEU A 34 -10.28 15.48 4.69
CA LEU A 34 -10.18 16.70 5.50
C LEU A 34 -11.33 17.68 5.27
N ASN A 35 -12.18 17.42 4.28
CA ASN A 35 -13.26 18.33 3.85
C ASN A 35 -12.77 19.78 3.66
N MET A 36 -11.60 19.95 3.02
CA MET A 36 -10.97 21.23 2.75
C MET A 36 -11.05 21.60 1.25
N PRO A 37 -11.20 22.89 0.90
CA PRO A 37 -11.12 23.33 -0.50
C PRO A 37 -9.78 22.94 -1.14
N LEU A 38 -9.80 22.57 -2.43
CA LEU A 38 -8.58 22.17 -3.17
C LEU A 38 -7.53 23.25 -3.16
N THR A 39 -7.92 24.51 -3.38
CA THR A 39 -7.01 25.67 -3.35
C THR A 39 -6.29 25.84 -2.02
N THR A 40 -7.00 25.63 -0.92
CA THR A 40 -6.44 25.66 0.43
C THR A 40 -5.44 24.51 0.64
N LEU A 41 -5.77 23.30 0.20
CA LEU A 41 -4.89 22.15 0.28
C LEU A 41 -3.63 22.35 -0.56
N GLU A 42 -3.77 22.80 -1.80
CA GLU A 42 -2.64 23.06 -2.70
C GLU A 42 -1.68 24.10 -2.13
N TYR A 43 -2.23 25.18 -1.55
CA TYR A 43 -1.42 26.21 -0.88
C TYR A 43 -0.60 25.62 0.26
N HIS A 44 -1.24 24.93 1.20
CA HIS A 44 -0.56 24.37 2.37
C HIS A 44 0.41 23.23 2.00
N LEU A 45 0.04 22.34 1.09
CA LEU A 45 0.90 21.27 0.60
C LEU A 45 2.15 21.82 -0.10
N SER A 46 1.98 22.84 -0.95
CA SER A 46 3.11 23.52 -1.63
C SER A 46 4.01 24.23 -0.63
N TYR A 47 3.44 24.88 0.38
CA TYR A 47 4.20 25.52 1.45
C TYR A 47 5.03 24.49 2.23
N MET A 48 4.41 23.42 2.72
CA MET A 48 5.09 22.38 3.49
C MET A 48 6.13 21.62 2.66
N ALA A 49 5.89 21.42 1.37
CA ALA A 49 6.85 20.80 0.48
C ALA A 49 8.10 21.68 0.27
N ARG A 50 7.92 23.00 0.06
CA ARG A 50 9.05 23.95 0.00
C ARG A 50 9.87 23.98 1.28
N LYS A 51 9.22 23.81 2.42
CA LYS A 51 9.87 23.75 3.74
C LYS A 51 10.41 22.35 4.09
N LYS A 52 10.35 21.39 3.17
CA LYS A 52 10.81 20.00 3.35
C LYS A 52 10.14 19.28 4.53
N ILE A 53 8.95 19.71 4.94
CA ILE A 53 8.10 19.02 5.93
C ILE A 53 7.34 17.87 5.27
N LEU A 54 6.98 18.04 4.00
CA LEU A 54 6.42 16.99 3.16
C LEU A 54 7.28 16.79 1.92
N PHE A 55 7.19 15.61 1.36
CA PHE A 55 7.79 15.25 0.07
C PHE A 55 6.67 15.02 -0.93
N ALA A 56 6.78 15.64 -2.11
CA ALA A 56 5.81 15.50 -3.18
C ALA A 56 6.46 14.86 -4.39
N GLU A 57 5.87 13.79 -4.91
CA GLU A 57 6.35 13.08 -6.09
C GLU A 57 5.24 12.94 -7.13
N THR A 58 5.58 13.15 -8.40
CA THR A 58 4.65 12.92 -9.50
C THR A 58 4.75 11.47 -9.95
N GLN A 59 3.62 10.77 -9.95
CA GLN A 59 3.52 9.39 -10.41
C GLN A 59 2.37 9.29 -11.43
N GLY A 60 2.71 9.13 -12.69
CA GLY A 60 1.76 9.28 -13.78
C GLY A 60 1.17 10.69 -13.79
N HIS A 61 -0.15 10.79 -13.75
CA HIS A 61 -0.87 12.07 -13.73
C HIS A 61 -1.18 12.59 -12.31
N HIS A 62 -0.71 11.92 -11.26
CA HIS A 62 -1.05 12.27 -9.88
C HIS A 62 0.18 12.65 -9.06
N LYS A 63 0.06 13.74 -8.31
CA LYS A 63 1.01 14.14 -7.29
C LYS A 63 0.68 13.41 -5.98
N ARG A 64 1.69 12.74 -5.40
CA ARG A 64 1.58 11.97 -4.16
C ARG A 64 2.42 12.61 -3.08
N TYR A 65 1.95 12.55 -1.83
CA TYR A 65 2.56 13.23 -0.71
C TYR A 65 3.01 12.22 0.36
N TYR A 66 4.17 12.51 0.97
CA TYR A 66 4.84 11.69 1.98
C TYR A 66 5.40 12.58 3.08
N THR A 67 5.48 12.09 4.31
CA THR A 67 6.11 12.81 5.43
C THR A 67 7.61 12.57 5.54
N LYS A 68 8.10 11.50 4.90
CA LYS A 68 9.54 11.14 4.82
C LYS A 68 9.82 10.51 3.46
N PRO A 69 11.08 10.55 3.01
CA PRO A 69 11.49 9.72 1.87
C PRO A 69 11.23 8.24 2.17
N LEU A 70 10.66 7.54 1.21
CA LEU A 70 10.46 6.10 1.28
C LEU A 70 11.37 5.40 0.28
N ASP A 71 11.71 4.16 0.59
CA ASP A 71 12.37 3.27 -0.36
C ASP A 71 11.54 3.15 -1.65
N PRO A 72 12.16 3.13 -2.84
CA PRO A 72 11.44 3.04 -4.11
C PRO A 72 10.51 1.83 -4.21
N GLU A 73 10.91 0.69 -3.64
CA GLU A 73 10.09 -0.53 -3.65
C GLU A 73 8.89 -0.40 -2.70
N ASP A 74 9.06 0.22 -1.52
CA ASP A 74 7.95 0.52 -0.60
C ASP A 74 6.95 1.47 -1.24
N LYS A 75 7.41 2.46 -2.02
CA LYS A 75 6.52 3.35 -2.77
C LYS A 75 5.67 2.61 -3.80
N LYS A 76 6.29 1.72 -4.59
CA LYS A 76 5.59 0.89 -5.58
C LYS A 76 4.53 0.02 -4.90
N LEU A 77 4.93 -0.62 -3.80
CA LEU A 77 4.05 -1.46 -3.00
C LEU A 77 2.86 -0.66 -2.43
N LEU A 78 3.11 0.49 -1.79
CA LEU A 78 2.06 1.36 -1.26
C LEU A 78 1.07 1.80 -2.35
N VAL A 79 1.57 2.15 -3.54
CA VAL A 79 0.71 2.54 -4.67
C VAL A 79 -0.21 1.39 -5.09
N ALA A 80 0.32 0.18 -5.15
CA ALA A 80 -0.47 -1.02 -5.46
C ALA A 80 -1.49 -1.31 -4.36
N LEU A 81 -1.06 -1.29 -3.09
CA LEU A 81 -1.93 -1.58 -1.94
C LEU A 81 -3.04 -0.54 -1.73
N ARG A 82 -2.87 0.70 -2.20
CA ARG A 82 -3.94 1.71 -2.16
C ARG A 82 -5.07 1.42 -3.14
N GLN A 83 -4.83 0.64 -4.18
CA GLN A 83 -5.89 0.20 -5.09
C GLN A 83 -6.56 -1.05 -4.51
N LYS A 84 -7.82 -0.95 -4.12
CA LYS A 84 -8.58 -2.01 -3.43
C LYS A 84 -8.39 -3.39 -4.10
N ARG A 85 -8.55 -3.48 -5.42
CA ARG A 85 -8.46 -4.76 -6.14
C ARG A 85 -7.04 -5.35 -6.18
N MET A 86 -6.01 -4.51 -6.31
CA MET A 86 -4.62 -4.99 -6.22
C MET A 86 -4.28 -5.42 -4.79
N ARG A 87 -4.76 -4.70 -3.79
CA ARG A 87 -4.62 -5.08 -2.38
C ARG A 87 -5.27 -6.44 -2.10
N GLU A 88 -6.51 -6.66 -2.55
CA GLU A 88 -7.20 -7.94 -2.41
C GLU A 88 -6.38 -9.09 -3.02
N ILE A 89 -5.79 -8.92 -4.20
CA ILE A 89 -4.90 -9.93 -4.82
C ILE A 89 -3.72 -10.24 -3.91
N VAL A 90 -3.02 -9.20 -3.44
CA VAL A 90 -1.84 -9.37 -2.58
C VAL A 90 -2.21 -10.06 -1.26
N LEU A 91 -3.33 -9.67 -0.63
CA LEU A 91 -3.80 -10.28 0.62
C LEU A 91 -4.17 -11.76 0.46
N ILE A 92 -4.83 -12.14 -0.64
CA ILE A 92 -5.16 -13.54 -0.94
C ILE A 92 -3.86 -14.35 -1.06
N ILE A 93 -2.87 -13.83 -1.78
CA ILE A 93 -1.59 -14.54 -1.97
C ILE A 93 -0.83 -14.61 -0.64
N LEU A 94 -0.80 -13.53 0.16
CA LEU A 94 -0.16 -13.49 1.47
C LEU A 94 -0.74 -14.55 2.42
N ALA A 95 -2.05 -14.64 2.51
CA ALA A 95 -2.74 -15.60 3.37
C ALA A 95 -2.54 -17.07 2.94
N ASN A 96 -2.36 -17.33 1.65
CA ASN A 96 -2.21 -18.71 1.12
C ASN A 96 -0.74 -19.07 0.79
N GLY A 97 0.21 -18.14 0.94
CA GLY A 97 1.60 -18.27 0.50
C GLY A 97 1.77 -18.26 -1.02
N LYS A 98 0.79 -18.73 -1.76
CA LYS A 98 0.75 -18.78 -3.23
C LYS A 98 -0.68 -18.86 -3.74
N ALA A 99 -0.93 -18.41 -4.98
CA ALA A 99 -2.23 -18.53 -5.62
C ALA A 99 -2.11 -18.85 -7.11
N LYS A 100 -2.97 -19.73 -7.60
CA LYS A 100 -3.18 -19.96 -9.02
C LYS A 100 -4.08 -18.88 -9.60
N TYR A 101 -3.97 -18.64 -10.91
CA TYR A 101 -4.81 -17.66 -11.61
C TYR A 101 -6.31 -17.93 -11.37
N GLN A 102 -6.73 -19.20 -11.46
CA GLN A 102 -8.13 -19.58 -11.31
C GLN A 102 -8.66 -19.24 -9.89
N LEU A 103 -7.90 -19.51 -8.84
CA LEU A 103 -8.27 -19.15 -7.47
C LEU A 103 -8.54 -17.64 -7.33
N LEU A 104 -7.67 -16.82 -7.90
CA LEU A 104 -7.83 -15.35 -7.87
C LEU A 104 -9.06 -14.90 -8.66
N ALA A 105 -9.31 -15.52 -9.83
CA ALA A 105 -10.46 -15.20 -10.66
C ALA A 105 -11.79 -15.53 -9.93
N ASP A 106 -11.87 -16.70 -9.30
CA ASP A 106 -13.05 -17.18 -8.60
C ASP A 106 -13.37 -16.35 -7.35
N GLN A 107 -12.35 -15.99 -6.58
CA GLN A 107 -12.54 -15.19 -5.35
C GLN A 107 -12.85 -13.72 -5.63
N LEU A 108 -12.19 -13.12 -6.62
CA LEU A 108 -12.32 -11.69 -6.89
C LEU A 108 -13.46 -11.34 -7.84
N LYS A 109 -13.96 -12.33 -8.58
CA LYS A 109 -15.03 -12.15 -9.59
C LYS A 109 -14.73 -11.01 -10.57
N LEU A 110 -13.47 -10.91 -11.00
CA LEU A 110 -13.01 -9.92 -11.98
C LEU A 110 -13.04 -10.52 -13.38
N SER A 111 -13.19 -9.65 -14.40
CA SER A 111 -13.01 -10.08 -15.78
C SER A 111 -11.57 -10.54 -16.01
N HIS A 112 -11.37 -11.47 -16.95
CA HIS A 112 -10.04 -12.00 -17.31
C HIS A 112 -9.06 -10.87 -17.66
N SER A 113 -9.49 -9.89 -18.47
CA SER A 113 -8.65 -8.76 -18.88
C SER A 113 -8.23 -7.89 -17.69
N THR A 114 -9.14 -7.62 -16.76
CA THR A 114 -8.88 -6.81 -15.56
C THR A 114 -7.90 -7.52 -14.63
N LEU A 115 -8.15 -8.80 -14.29
CA LEU A 115 -7.26 -9.57 -13.42
C LEU A 115 -5.87 -9.70 -14.03
N SER A 116 -5.78 -10.02 -15.33
CA SER A 116 -4.50 -10.11 -16.05
C SER A 116 -3.73 -8.80 -16.05
N SER A 117 -4.41 -7.65 -16.18
CA SER A 117 -3.78 -6.33 -16.10
C SER A 117 -3.20 -6.04 -14.72
N TYR A 118 -3.94 -6.35 -13.67
CA TYR A 118 -3.46 -6.18 -12.28
C TYR A 118 -2.28 -7.10 -11.97
N LEU A 119 -2.36 -8.37 -12.34
CA LEU A 119 -1.26 -9.32 -12.15
C LEU A 119 -0.02 -8.90 -12.93
N LYS A 120 -0.17 -8.46 -14.18
CA LYS A 120 0.93 -7.91 -14.98
C LYS A 120 1.58 -6.71 -14.29
N TYR A 121 0.78 -5.78 -13.76
CA TYR A 121 1.28 -4.63 -13.02
C TYR A 121 2.08 -5.06 -11.78
N LEU A 122 1.53 -5.96 -10.96
CA LEU A 122 2.17 -6.42 -9.73
C LEU A 122 3.49 -7.16 -10.01
N VAL A 123 3.53 -7.98 -11.05
CA VAL A 123 4.76 -8.68 -11.49
C VAL A 123 5.81 -7.70 -12.04
N SER A 124 5.40 -6.75 -12.90
CA SER A 124 6.34 -5.76 -13.49
C SER A 124 6.91 -4.77 -12.47
N ASN A 125 6.24 -4.61 -11.33
CA ASN A 125 6.73 -3.79 -10.20
C ASN A 125 7.42 -4.60 -9.09
N ASN A 126 7.81 -5.85 -9.37
CA ASN A 126 8.52 -6.74 -8.44
C ASN A 126 7.78 -7.06 -7.14
N ILE A 127 6.46 -6.87 -7.09
CA ILE A 127 5.64 -7.23 -5.92
C ILE A 127 5.35 -8.72 -5.92
N LEU A 128 4.98 -9.26 -7.09
CA LEU A 128 4.73 -10.68 -7.28
C LEU A 128 5.81 -11.32 -8.15
N ALA A 129 6.09 -12.59 -7.88
CA ALA A 129 6.71 -13.52 -8.82
C ALA A 129 5.62 -14.31 -9.55
N LYS A 130 5.93 -14.72 -10.77
CA LYS A 130 5.07 -15.58 -11.59
C LYS A 130 5.87 -16.78 -12.04
N ASP A 131 5.43 -17.94 -11.64
CA ASP A 131 5.99 -19.23 -12.02
C ASP A 131 4.98 -20.03 -12.86
N LYS A 132 5.45 -21.00 -13.61
CA LYS A 132 4.61 -21.89 -14.39
C LYS A 132 4.72 -23.32 -13.85
N ILE A 133 3.60 -23.88 -13.43
CA ILE A 133 3.50 -25.28 -12.99
C ILE A 133 2.58 -26.02 -13.96
N GLY A 134 3.14 -26.81 -14.85
CA GLY A 134 2.40 -27.42 -15.95
C GLY A 134 1.82 -26.35 -16.87
N TYR A 135 0.50 -26.32 -17.02
CA TYR A 135 -0.23 -25.35 -17.85
C TYR A 135 -0.73 -24.13 -17.08
N GLU A 136 -0.55 -24.09 -15.74
CA GLU A 136 -1.09 -23.05 -14.88
C GLU A 136 -0.03 -22.05 -14.44
N ASN A 137 -0.44 -20.79 -14.33
CA ASN A 137 0.38 -19.75 -13.72
C ASN A 137 0.16 -19.73 -12.21
N LEU A 138 1.26 -19.77 -11.46
CA LEU A 138 1.32 -19.62 -10.02
C LEU A 138 1.91 -18.25 -9.67
N TYR A 139 1.32 -17.59 -8.70
CA TYR A 139 1.78 -16.30 -8.21
C TYR A 139 2.16 -16.40 -6.74
N THR A 140 3.31 -15.82 -6.40
CA THR A 140 3.86 -15.72 -5.04
C THR A 140 4.27 -14.29 -4.76
N ILE A 141 4.35 -13.89 -3.50
CA ILE A 141 4.91 -12.60 -3.11
C ILE A 141 6.43 -12.73 -3.09
N ARG A 142 7.15 -11.75 -3.67
CA ARG A 142 8.63 -11.79 -3.71
C ARG A 142 9.28 -11.56 -2.36
N ASP A 143 8.68 -10.68 -1.57
CA ASP A 143 9.17 -10.29 -0.23
C ASP A 143 7.96 -10.15 0.70
N GLU A 144 7.59 -11.25 1.32
CA GLU A 144 6.43 -11.32 2.21
C GLU A 144 6.63 -10.47 3.46
N ASP A 145 7.84 -10.45 4.01
CA ASP A 145 8.18 -9.63 5.18
C ASP A 145 8.00 -8.14 4.90
N ARG A 146 8.44 -7.69 3.72
CA ARG A 146 8.26 -6.30 3.30
C ARG A 146 6.78 -5.96 3.16
N VAL A 147 6.00 -6.83 2.53
CA VAL A 147 4.55 -6.64 2.37
C VAL A 147 3.87 -6.56 3.73
N ALA A 148 4.18 -7.49 4.64
CA ALA A 148 3.63 -7.50 5.99
C ALA A 148 4.01 -6.23 6.78
N LYS A 149 5.28 -5.81 6.76
CA LYS A 149 5.74 -4.56 7.39
C LYS A 149 5.01 -3.32 6.87
N VAL A 150 4.81 -3.22 5.56
CA VAL A 150 4.07 -2.09 4.96
C VAL A 150 2.59 -2.14 5.34
N LEU A 151 1.97 -3.30 5.32
CA LEU A 151 0.57 -3.48 5.75
C LEU A 151 0.38 -3.09 7.22
N ILE A 152 1.26 -3.53 8.12
CA ILE A 152 1.22 -3.20 9.55
C ILE A 152 1.44 -1.70 9.76
N ALA A 153 2.48 -1.12 9.15
CA ALA A 153 2.83 0.28 9.33
C ALA A 153 1.73 1.25 8.86
N TYR A 154 0.98 0.87 7.84
CA TYR A 154 -0.02 1.72 7.19
C TYR A 154 -1.45 1.17 7.26
N LYS A 155 -1.69 0.21 8.15
CA LYS A 155 -2.99 -0.43 8.39
C LYS A 155 -4.16 0.57 8.45
N PRO A 156 -4.09 1.69 9.20
CA PRO A 156 -5.18 2.64 9.28
C PRO A 156 -5.57 3.27 7.93
N SER A 157 -4.65 3.30 6.97
CA SER A 157 -4.90 3.89 5.64
C SER A 157 -5.72 2.99 4.73
N PHE A 158 -5.83 1.71 5.03
CA PHE A 158 -6.49 0.75 4.16
C PHE A 158 -7.97 0.53 4.52
N LEU A 159 -8.37 0.76 5.78
CA LEU A 159 -9.73 0.59 6.33
C LEU A 159 -10.37 -0.75 5.87
N ASP A 160 -9.62 -1.82 5.92
CA ASP A 160 -9.98 -3.09 5.29
C ASP A 160 -9.73 -4.25 6.27
N ARG A 161 -10.81 -4.91 6.72
CA ARG A 161 -10.72 -6.08 7.61
C ARG A 161 -9.97 -7.27 6.99
N LEU A 162 -9.89 -7.31 5.65
CA LEU A 162 -9.10 -8.35 4.96
C LEU A 162 -7.61 -8.21 5.27
N VAL A 163 -7.13 -7.01 5.57
CA VAL A 163 -5.74 -6.79 5.99
C VAL A 163 -5.46 -7.48 7.31
N ASP A 164 -6.37 -7.37 8.28
CA ASP A 164 -6.24 -8.00 9.59
C ASP A 164 -6.19 -9.53 9.45
N ASN A 165 -7.17 -10.10 8.76
CA ASN A 165 -7.24 -11.54 8.56
C ASN A 165 -6.00 -12.09 7.84
N ALA A 166 -5.52 -11.40 6.80
CA ALA A 166 -4.35 -11.88 6.05
C ALA A 166 -3.05 -11.79 6.87
N LEU A 167 -2.90 -10.74 7.69
CA LEU A 167 -1.77 -10.60 8.60
C LEU A 167 -1.80 -11.65 9.72
N ASP A 168 -2.96 -11.92 10.28
CA ASP A 168 -3.11 -12.95 11.32
C ASP A 168 -2.71 -14.33 10.80
N ILE A 169 -3.23 -14.73 9.62
CA ILE A 169 -2.87 -16.00 8.99
C ILE A 169 -1.37 -16.06 8.66
N TRP A 170 -0.82 -14.97 8.12
CA TRP A 170 0.61 -14.90 7.78
C TRP A 170 1.48 -15.01 9.04
N MET A 171 1.16 -14.30 10.11
CA MET A 171 1.88 -14.39 11.38
C MET A 171 1.84 -15.81 11.96
N GLU A 172 0.67 -16.44 12.02
CA GLU A 172 0.54 -17.82 12.50
C GLU A 172 1.41 -18.79 11.70
N THR A 173 1.49 -18.60 10.38
CA THR A 173 2.26 -19.48 9.50
C THR A 173 3.77 -19.28 9.65
N HIS A 174 4.23 -18.04 9.89
CA HIS A 174 5.64 -17.72 10.03
C HIS A 174 6.19 -18.05 11.42
N PHE A 175 5.45 -17.73 12.48
CA PHE A 175 5.89 -18.00 13.84
C PHE A 175 5.79 -19.48 14.25
N ARG A 176 4.88 -20.27 13.67
CA ARG A 176 4.85 -21.73 13.87
C ARG A 176 6.04 -22.48 13.27
N LYS A 177 6.74 -21.89 12.29
CA LYS A 177 7.94 -22.50 11.69
C LYS A 177 9.18 -22.39 12.57
N GLU A 178 9.16 -21.55 13.60
CA GLU A 178 10.31 -21.33 14.51
C GLU A 178 10.25 -22.16 15.79
N GLU A 179 9.17 -22.92 16.05
CA GLU A 179 9.18 -23.87 17.16
C GLU A 179 10.08 -25.07 16.83
N PRO A 180 11.17 -25.31 17.60
CA PRO A 180 12.01 -26.48 17.40
C PRO A 180 11.18 -27.73 17.66
N LYS A 181 11.27 -28.72 16.75
CA LYS A 181 10.65 -30.02 16.96
C LYS A 181 11.16 -30.61 18.28
N PRO A 182 10.29 -31.06 19.18
CA PRO A 182 10.73 -31.75 20.38
C PRO A 182 11.51 -32.98 19.97
N THR A 183 12.77 -33.07 20.50
CA THR A 183 13.70 -34.23 20.42
C THR A 183 13.11 -35.42 21.15
#